data_f5d3dca45e65c0d403413955d90f10d3
#
_entry.id   f5d3dca45e65c0d403413955d90f10d3
#
_cell.length_a   1.000
_cell.length_b   1.000
_cell.length_c   1.000
_cell.angle_alpha   90.00
_cell.angle_beta   90.00
_cell.angle_gamma   90.00
#
_symmetry.space_group_name_H-M   'P 1'
#
loop_
_entity.id
_entity.type
_entity.pdbx_description
1 polymer ?
#
loop_
_entity_poly.entity_id
_entity_poly.type
_entity_poly.pdbx_seq_one_letter_code
_entity_poly.pdbx_strand_id
1 'polypeptide(L)'
;VHVHAGVDPSDDIETIDTELLLADLASVERRLERVGRAAKGGDARLQTEAAELERLRDHLSDGSPARVYSATETLAEAMSTLITAKPTLYVANVDEDSVAEGNRYSSQVEKHSSSEGAEAVRICAKLEAEVVELPEDEAAEYLAMLGVETTGFEEFVRAAYRLLGLVTFFTAKEKEARAWTVREGSTVRQAA
;
A
#
# COMPACT_ATOMS: atom_id res chain seq x y z
N VAL A 1 -16.10 -5.56 9.59
CA VAL A 1 -16.76 -5.18 10.86
C VAL A 1 -16.49 -3.70 11.05
N HIS A 2 -17.52 -2.86 10.87
CA HIS A 2 -17.40 -1.43 11.09
C HIS A 2 -17.40 -1.15 12.60
N VAL A 3 -16.49 -0.31 13.04
CA VAL A 3 -16.33 0.07 14.46
C VAL A 3 -17.42 1.08 14.87
N HIS A 4 -18.01 1.79 13.92
CA HIS A 4 -19.06 2.81 14.12
C HIS A 4 -20.44 2.35 13.61
N ALA A 5 -21.51 2.97 14.06
CA ALA A 5 -22.90 2.58 13.79
C ALA A 5 -23.38 2.79 12.33
N GLY A 6 -22.49 3.16 11.41
CA GLY A 6 -22.76 3.36 9.98
C GLY A 6 -21.54 3.01 9.12
N VAL A 7 -21.77 2.80 7.83
CA VAL A 7 -20.70 2.64 6.83
C VAL A 7 -20.31 4.02 6.34
N ASP A 8 -19.13 4.50 6.68
CA ASP A 8 -18.50 5.72 6.13
C ASP A 8 -17.02 5.46 5.83
N PRO A 9 -16.69 5.14 4.56
CA PRO A 9 -15.30 4.85 4.19
C PRO A 9 -14.35 6.03 4.40
N SER A 10 -14.84 7.26 4.31
CA SER A 10 -13.99 8.44 4.49
C SER A 10 -13.55 8.59 5.95
N ASP A 11 -14.48 8.39 6.88
CA ASP A 11 -14.22 8.42 8.33
C ASP A 11 -13.32 7.24 8.75
N ASP A 12 -13.57 6.05 8.19
CA ASP A 12 -12.75 4.85 8.44
C ASP A 12 -11.31 5.07 7.95
N ILE A 13 -11.10 5.65 6.76
CA ILE A 13 -9.77 5.95 6.20
C ILE A 13 -9.06 6.99 7.08
N GLU A 14 -9.72 8.11 7.42
CA GLU A 14 -9.15 9.17 8.26
C GLU A 14 -8.72 8.63 9.63
N THR A 15 -9.52 7.73 10.21
CA THR A 15 -9.21 7.08 11.49
C THR A 15 -7.94 6.22 11.37
N ILE A 16 -7.85 5.37 10.34
CA ILE A 16 -6.68 4.51 10.12
C ILE A 16 -5.44 5.34 9.80
N ASP A 17 -5.55 6.34 8.93
CA ASP A 17 -4.43 7.21 8.58
C ASP A 17 -3.89 7.96 9.81
N THR A 18 -4.78 8.42 10.69
CA THR A 18 -4.39 9.04 11.96
C THR A 18 -3.62 8.07 12.85
N GLU A 19 -4.09 6.83 13.00
CA GLU A 19 -3.41 5.81 13.80
C GLU A 19 -2.02 5.47 13.23
N LEU A 20 -1.90 5.36 11.90
CA LEU A 20 -0.61 5.11 11.25
C LEU A 20 0.37 6.28 11.43
N LEU A 21 -0.12 7.52 11.31
CA LEU A 21 0.67 8.73 11.57
C LEU A 21 1.16 8.80 13.02
N LEU A 22 0.30 8.51 13.99
CA LEU A 22 0.67 8.49 15.40
C LEU A 22 1.73 7.41 15.71
N ALA A 23 1.62 6.24 15.08
CA ALA A 23 2.61 5.17 15.22
C ALA A 23 3.99 5.59 14.68
N ASP A 24 4.01 6.25 13.52
CA ASP A 24 5.24 6.75 12.90
C ASP A 24 5.82 7.93 13.71
N LEU A 25 4.98 8.85 14.16
CA LEU A 25 5.38 9.95 15.03
C LEU A 25 6.11 9.45 16.28
N ALA A 26 5.51 8.47 16.98
CA ALA A 26 6.14 7.85 18.16
C ALA A 26 7.46 7.14 17.81
N SER A 27 7.59 6.60 16.61
CA SER A 27 8.84 5.98 16.14
C SER A 27 9.93 7.02 15.88
N VAL A 28 9.58 8.13 15.23
CA VAL A 28 10.50 9.25 14.95
C VAL A 28 10.94 9.92 16.25
N GLU A 29 10.05 10.15 17.20
CA GLU A 29 10.37 10.74 18.52
C GLU A 29 11.37 9.88 19.31
N ARG A 30 11.17 8.57 19.37
CA ARG A 30 12.13 7.65 20.00
C ARG A 30 13.51 7.70 19.33
N ARG A 31 13.55 7.77 17.99
CA ARG A 31 14.81 7.89 17.25
C ARG A 31 15.48 9.24 17.53
N LEU A 32 14.70 10.32 17.49
CA LEU A 32 15.16 11.69 17.76
C LEU A 32 15.76 11.80 19.16
N GLU A 33 15.13 11.25 20.19
CA GLU A 33 15.66 11.24 21.55
C GLU A 33 17.01 10.51 21.64
N ARG A 34 17.14 9.37 20.95
CA ARG A 34 18.40 8.59 20.92
C ARG A 34 19.51 9.36 20.19
N VAL A 35 19.23 9.87 18.98
CA VAL A 35 20.18 10.61 18.15
C VAL A 35 20.55 11.93 18.81
N GLY A 36 19.59 12.67 19.36
CA GLY A 36 19.82 13.94 20.04
C GLY A 36 20.71 13.81 21.27
N ARG A 37 20.59 12.69 22.02
CA ARG A 37 21.53 12.40 23.14
C ARG A 37 22.95 12.17 22.61
N ALA A 38 23.12 11.41 21.54
CA ALA A 38 24.42 11.12 20.94
C ALA A 38 25.04 12.37 20.28
N ALA A 39 24.23 13.22 19.66
CA ALA A 39 24.67 14.46 18.99
C ALA A 39 25.31 15.48 19.96
N LYS A 40 25.04 15.40 21.26
CA LYS A 40 25.69 16.25 22.29
C LYS A 40 27.20 16.03 22.37
N GLY A 41 27.71 14.92 21.84
CA GLY A 41 29.14 14.63 21.73
C GLY A 41 29.87 15.45 20.65
N GLY A 42 29.19 16.29 19.89
CA GLY A 42 29.78 17.18 18.87
C GLY A 42 29.91 16.54 17.48
N ASP A 43 29.36 15.36 17.24
CA ASP A 43 29.35 14.73 15.92
C ASP A 43 28.38 15.48 14.98
N ALA A 44 28.96 16.12 13.95
CA ALA A 44 28.21 16.93 13.00
C ALA A 44 27.18 16.11 12.19
N ARG A 45 27.46 14.81 11.93
CA ARG A 45 26.52 13.93 11.23
C ARG A 45 25.27 13.67 12.07
N LEU A 46 25.46 13.37 13.36
CA LEU A 46 24.36 13.14 14.29
C LEU A 46 23.55 14.41 14.55
N GLN A 47 24.20 15.59 14.55
CA GLN A 47 23.51 16.87 14.66
C GLN A 47 22.64 17.14 13.43
N THR A 48 23.14 16.83 12.22
CA THR A 48 22.35 16.92 10.97
C THR A 48 21.16 15.96 11.00
N GLU A 49 21.38 14.69 11.39
CA GLU A 49 20.31 13.70 11.50
C GLU A 49 19.22 14.15 12.50
N ALA A 50 19.62 14.69 13.67
CA ALA A 50 18.67 15.19 14.65
C ALA A 50 17.83 16.34 14.10
N ALA A 51 18.43 17.31 13.43
CA ALA A 51 17.71 18.44 12.83
C ALA A 51 16.75 18.00 11.71
N GLU A 52 17.08 16.96 10.97
CA GLU A 52 16.20 16.42 9.94
C GLU A 52 15.06 15.59 10.54
N LEU A 53 15.32 14.82 11.60
CA LEU A 53 14.28 14.11 12.35
C LEU A 53 13.28 15.07 13.00
N GLU A 54 13.72 16.24 13.49
CA GLU A 54 12.82 17.27 13.99
C GLU A 54 11.85 17.77 12.91
N ARG A 55 12.36 18.04 11.70
CA ARG A 55 11.52 18.45 10.56
C ARG A 55 10.55 17.35 10.12
N LEU A 56 10.98 16.11 10.13
CA LEU A 56 10.13 14.97 9.82
C LEU A 56 9.04 14.78 10.88
N ARG A 57 9.39 14.91 12.16
CA ARG A 57 8.41 14.90 13.27
C ARG A 57 7.34 15.97 13.08
N ASP A 58 7.75 17.21 12.78
CA ASP A 58 6.82 18.32 12.59
C ASP A 58 5.90 18.06 11.39
N HIS A 59 6.44 17.54 10.27
CA HIS A 59 5.66 17.12 9.10
C HIS A 59 4.60 16.06 9.43
N LEU A 60 4.95 15.02 10.21
CA LEU A 60 4.00 14.00 10.65
C LEU A 60 2.96 14.57 11.62
N SER A 61 3.36 15.48 12.51
CA SER A 61 2.47 16.15 13.46
C SER A 61 1.44 17.03 12.79
N ASP A 62 1.78 17.58 11.60
CA ASP A 62 0.85 18.34 10.76
C ASP A 62 -0.15 17.45 9.99
N GLY A 63 -0.15 16.13 10.24
CA GLY A 63 -1.06 15.18 9.61
C GLY A 63 -0.63 14.73 8.22
N SER A 64 0.61 14.99 7.80
CA SER A 64 1.12 14.62 6.48
C SER A 64 1.92 13.31 6.53
N PRO A 65 1.61 12.31 5.68
CA PRO A 65 2.29 11.02 5.70
C PRO A 65 3.75 11.13 5.24
N ALA A 66 4.62 10.25 5.75
CA ALA A 66 6.04 10.27 5.43
C ALA A 66 6.34 10.08 3.93
N ARG A 67 5.47 9.44 3.15
CA ARG A 67 5.65 9.22 1.68
C ARG A 67 5.70 10.51 0.86
N VAL A 68 5.12 11.61 1.35
CA VAL A 68 5.19 12.91 0.67
C VAL A 68 6.29 13.83 1.22
N TYR A 69 7.05 13.37 2.22
CA TYR A 69 8.19 14.09 2.76
C TYR A 69 9.42 13.94 1.86
N SER A 70 10.06 15.06 1.51
CA SER A 70 11.31 15.04 0.74
C SER A 70 12.49 14.71 1.65
N ALA A 71 12.70 13.41 1.90
CA ALA A 71 13.77 12.93 2.76
C ALA A 71 15.14 13.01 2.07
N THR A 72 16.16 13.36 2.86
CA THR A 72 17.55 13.26 2.42
C THR A 72 18.09 11.83 2.64
N GLU A 73 19.28 11.55 2.10
CA GLU A 73 19.97 10.28 2.33
C GLU A 73 20.23 10.00 3.83
N THR A 74 20.42 11.05 4.62
CA THR A 74 20.58 10.97 6.09
C THR A 74 19.38 10.29 6.78
N LEU A 75 18.18 10.47 6.26
CA LEU A 75 16.96 9.87 6.81
C LEU A 75 16.57 8.54 6.15
N ALA A 76 17.33 8.03 5.19
CA ALA A 76 16.94 6.82 4.43
C ALA A 76 16.61 5.63 5.35
N GLU A 77 17.43 5.41 6.38
CA GLU A 77 17.17 4.34 7.36
C GLU A 77 15.90 4.61 8.20
N ALA A 78 15.68 5.84 8.65
CA ALA A 78 14.48 6.21 9.39
C ALA A 78 13.24 5.99 8.52
N MET A 79 13.24 6.53 7.30
CA MET A 79 12.13 6.41 6.34
C MET A 79 11.79 4.95 6.03
N SER A 80 12.78 4.06 5.90
CA SER A 80 12.55 2.64 5.60
C SER A 80 11.72 1.91 6.67
N THR A 81 11.71 2.41 7.91
CA THR A 81 10.99 1.82 9.05
C THR A 81 9.59 2.39 9.25
N LEU A 82 9.29 3.54 8.62
CA LEU A 82 7.98 4.18 8.77
C LEU A 82 6.90 3.49 7.93
N ILE A 83 5.71 3.40 8.49
CA ILE A 83 4.55 2.77 7.84
C ILE A 83 4.02 3.69 6.75
N THR A 84 3.83 4.97 7.07
CA THR A 84 3.29 5.97 6.15
C THR A 84 4.27 6.40 5.05
N ALA A 85 5.53 5.93 5.09
CA ALA A 85 6.50 6.10 4.00
C ALA A 85 6.26 5.11 2.85
N LYS A 86 5.47 4.05 3.08
CA LYS A 86 5.19 3.02 2.07
C LYS A 86 4.09 3.48 1.12
N PRO A 87 4.14 3.03 -0.15
CA PRO A 87 3.05 3.27 -1.08
C PRO A 87 1.78 2.56 -0.61
N THR A 88 0.62 3.13 -0.92
CA THR A 88 -0.69 2.65 -0.46
C THR A 88 -1.53 2.15 -1.63
N LEU A 89 -2.24 1.05 -1.42
CA LEU A 89 -3.29 0.52 -2.29
C LEU A 89 -4.56 0.40 -1.47
N TYR A 90 -5.64 1.00 -1.95
CA TYR A 90 -6.94 0.94 -1.30
C TYR A 90 -7.75 -0.24 -1.82
N VAL A 91 -8.44 -0.94 -0.92
CA VAL A 91 -9.30 -2.08 -1.28
C VAL A 91 -10.71 -1.80 -0.76
N ALA A 92 -11.65 -1.59 -1.68
CA ALA A 92 -13.06 -1.43 -1.37
C ALA A 92 -13.76 -2.79 -1.42
N ASN A 93 -14.10 -3.35 -0.26
CA ASN A 93 -14.92 -4.56 -0.21
C ASN A 93 -16.39 -4.19 -0.43
N VAL A 94 -16.96 -4.69 -1.52
CA VAL A 94 -18.32 -4.40 -1.96
C VAL A 94 -19.19 -5.67 -1.95
N ASP A 95 -20.51 -5.50 -2.08
CA ASP A 95 -21.44 -6.59 -2.34
C ASP A 95 -21.42 -7.01 -3.83
N GLU A 96 -22.03 -8.15 -4.15
CA GLU A 96 -22.07 -8.71 -5.51
C GLU A 96 -22.71 -7.77 -6.53
N ASP A 97 -23.78 -7.07 -6.14
CA ASP A 97 -24.50 -6.13 -7.02
C ASP A 97 -23.66 -4.91 -7.39
N SER A 98 -22.60 -4.66 -6.62
CA SER A 98 -21.73 -3.50 -6.78
C SER A 98 -20.34 -3.84 -7.40
N VAL A 99 -20.12 -5.10 -7.79
CA VAL A 99 -18.79 -5.51 -8.31
C VAL A 99 -18.46 -4.81 -9.63
N ALA A 100 -19.40 -4.79 -10.58
CA ALA A 100 -19.18 -4.23 -11.91
C ALA A 100 -19.11 -2.68 -11.88
N GLU A 101 -20.14 -2.03 -11.35
CA GLU A 101 -20.29 -0.58 -11.44
C GLU A 101 -19.83 0.17 -10.17
N GLY A 102 -19.66 -0.54 -9.06
CA GLY A 102 -19.42 0.06 -7.75
C GLY A 102 -20.68 0.59 -7.11
N ASN A 103 -20.50 1.29 -5.99
CA ASN A 103 -21.56 1.98 -5.28
C ASN A 103 -21.02 3.31 -4.70
N ARG A 104 -21.89 4.06 -4.00
CA ARG A 104 -21.50 5.35 -3.42
C ARG A 104 -20.27 5.26 -2.49
N TYR A 105 -20.10 4.14 -1.81
CA TYR A 105 -19.00 3.94 -0.86
C TYR A 105 -17.68 3.63 -1.58
N SER A 106 -17.71 2.73 -2.58
CA SER A 106 -16.52 2.47 -3.40
C SER A 106 -16.07 3.72 -4.16
N SER A 107 -17.02 4.54 -4.62
CA SER A 107 -16.71 5.83 -5.27
C SER A 107 -16.05 6.85 -4.31
N GLN A 108 -16.37 6.83 -3.01
CA GLN A 108 -15.67 7.65 -2.02
C GLN A 108 -14.21 7.19 -1.87
N VAL A 109 -13.97 5.87 -1.78
CA VAL A 109 -12.62 5.29 -1.71
C VAL A 109 -11.80 5.63 -2.97
N GLU A 110 -12.38 5.46 -4.16
CA GLU A 110 -11.75 5.78 -5.45
C GLU A 110 -11.38 7.28 -5.56
N LYS A 111 -12.26 8.16 -5.10
CA LYS A 111 -12.00 9.60 -5.06
C LYS A 111 -10.87 9.94 -4.09
N HIS A 112 -10.88 9.34 -2.91
CA HIS A 112 -9.84 9.55 -1.90
C HIS A 112 -8.49 9.08 -2.43
N SER A 113 -8.40 7.83 -2.91
CA SER A 113 -7.16 7.26 -3.48
C SER A 113 -6.59 8.12 -4.61
N SER A 114 -7.47 8.58 -5.53
CA SER A 114 -7.07 9.46 -6.63
C SER A 114 -6.50 10.80 -6.15
N SER A 115 -7.05 11.36 -5.06
CA SER A 115 -6.52 12.62 -4.49
C SER A 115 -5.13 12.49 -3.90
N GLU A 116 -4.74 11.28 -3.50
CA GLU A 116 -3.39 10.96 -3.00
C GLU A 116 -2.44 10.41 -4.08
N GLY A 117 -2.92 10.24 -5.31
CA GLY A 117 -2.16 9.59 -6.38
C GLY A 117 -1.98 8.09 -6.16
N ALA A 118 -2.82 7.48 -5.33
CA ALA A 118 -2.87 6.05 -5.06
C ALA A 118 -3.91 5.35 -5.95
N GLU A 119 -3.83 4.03 -6.05
CA GLU A 119 -4.80 3.19 -6.76
C GLU A 119 -5.82 2.62 -5.78
N ALA A 120 -7.06 2.41 -6.23
CA ALA A 120 -8.08 1.67 -5.51
C ALA A 120 -8.58 0.50 -6.36
N VAL A 121 -8.83 -0.64 -5.73
CA VAL A 121 -9.45 -1.81 -6.35
C VAL A 121 -10.71 -2.19 -5.59
N ARG A 122 -11.70 -2.72 -6.31
CA ARG A 122 -12.93 -3.28 -5.73
C ARG A 122 -12.78 -4.79 -5.61
N ILE A 123 -13.20 -5.33 -4.48
CA ILE A 123 -13.25 -6.78 -4.23
C ILE A 123 -14.60 -7.11 -3.61
N CYS A 124 -15.22 -8.18 -4.03
CA CYS A 124 -16.30 -8.81 -3.28
C CYS A 124 -15.78 -10.11 -2.65
N ALA A 125 -15.42 -10.07 -1.38
CA ALA A 125 -14.83 -11.22 -0.70
C ALA A 125 -15.73 -12.46 -0.71
N LYS A 126 -17.07 -12.28 -0.75
CA LYS A 126 -18.03 -13.37 -0.88
C LYS A 126 -17.94 -14.01 -2.27
N LEU A 127 -17.94 -13.20 -3.32
CA LEU A 127 -17.80 -13.66 -4.70
C LEU A 127 -16.47 -14.41 -4.90
N GLU A 128 -15.36 -13.88 -4.37
CA GLU A 128 -14.06 -14.56 -4.44
C GLU A 128 -14.09 -15.96 -3.83
N ALA A 129 -14.76 -16.10 -2.68
CA ALA A 129 -14.90 -17.39 -2.01
C ALA A 129 -15.77 -18.38 -2.80
N GLU A 130 -16.80 -17.90 -3.51
CA GLU A 130 -17.66 -18.73 -4.36
C GLU A 130 -16.95 -19.15 -5.64
N VAL A 131 -16.29 -18.22 -6.31
CA VAL A 131 -15.58 -18.46 -7.60
C VAL A 131 -14.45 -19.48 -7.44
N VAL A 132 -13.73 -19.48 -6.32
CA VAL A 132 -12.60 -20.39 -6.09
C VAL A 132 -13.05 -21.87 -5.98
N GLU A 133 -14.32 -22.11 -5.64
CA GLU A 133 -14.90 -23.46 -5.53
C GLU A 133 -15.43 -24.00 -6.89
N LEU A 134 -15.54 -23.12 -7.91
CA LEU A 134 -16.08 -23.49 -9.22
C LEU A 134 -14.99 -24.02 -10.16
N PRO A 135 -15.35 -24.93 -11.11
CA PRO A 135 -14.53 -25.19 -12.27
C PRO A 135 -14.28 -23.92 -13.09
N GLU A 136 -13.13 -23.85 -13.79
CA GLU A 136 -12.69 -22.64 -14.49
C GLU A 136 -13.70 -22.11 -15.52
N ASP A 137 -14.37 -23.01 -16.26
CA ASP A 137 -15.41 -22.68 -17.24
C ASP A 137 -16.67 -22.11 -16.58
N GLU A 138 -17.13 -22.70 -15.46
CA GLU A 138 -18.27 -22.22 -14.71
C GLU A 138 -17.97 -20.89 -14.00
N ALA A 139 -16.75 -20.72 -13.49
CA ALA A 139 -16.29 -19.46 -12.89
C ALA A 139 -16.33 -18.31 -13.90
N ALA A 140 -15.85 -18.55 -15.13
CA ALA A 140 -15.87 -17.55 -16.19
C ALA A 140 -17.30 -17.14 -16.59
N GLU A 141 -18.23 -18.11 -16.70
CA GLU A 141 -19.64 -17.83 -16.99
C GLU A 141 -20.28 -17.04 -15.85
N TYR A 142 -19.98 -17.38 -14.60
CA TYR A 142 -20.52 -16.70 -13.42
C TYR A 142 -20.06 -15.24 -13.35
N LEU A 143 -18.77 -14.97 -13.56
CA LEU A 143 -18.24 -13.60 -13.63
C LEU A 143 -18.86 -12.79 -14.77
N ALA A 144 -19.04 -13.40 -15.94
CA ALA A 144 -19.67 -12.75 -17.09
C ALA A 144 -21.14 -12.37 -16.81
N MET A 145 -21.89 -13.20 -16.06
CA MET A 145 -23.26 -12.87 -15.64
C MET A 145 -23.31 -11.67 -14.70
N LEU A 146 -22.25 -11.44 -13.90
CA LEU A 146 -22.11 -10.26 -13.02
C LEU A 146 -21.54 -9.05 -13.76
N GLY A 147 -21.21 -9.16 -15.05
CA GLY A 147 -20.68 -8.06 -15.87
C GLY A 147 -19.22 -7.75 -15.61
N VAL A 148 -18.45 -8.72 -15.09
CA VAL A 148 -17.00 -8.59 -14.87
C VAL A 148 -16.24 -9.67 -15.64
N GLU A 149 -15.03 -9.35 -16.08
CA GLU A 149 -14.17 -10.29 -16.86
C GLU A 149 -13.19 -11.05 -15.96
N THR A 150 -12.82 -10.46 -14.82
CA THR A 150 -11.83 -10.99 -13.89
C THR A 150 -12.31 -10.81 -12.45
N THR A 151 -11.74 -11.60 -11.53
CA THR A 151 -12.03 -11.44 -10.11
C THR A 151 -11.39 -10.16 -9.54
N GLY A 152 -11.95 -9.62 -8.49
CA GLY A 152 -11.35 -8.49 -7.76
C GLY A 152 -9.99 -8.85 -7.16
N PHE A 153 -9.77 -10.14 -6.83
CA PHE A 153 -8.49 -10.62 -6.34
C PHE A 153 -7.40 -10.58 -7.44
N GLU A 154 -7.73 -10.94 -8.68
CA GLU A 154 -6.79 -10.78 -9.79
C GLU A 154 -6.41 -9.32 -10.02
N GLU A 155 -7.40 -8.41 -9.98
CA GLU A 155 -7.13 -6.97 -10.10
C GLU A 155 -6.28 -6.46 -8.93
N PHE A 156 -6.53 -6.93 -7.72
CA PHE A 156 -5.70 -6.62 -6.55
C PHE A 156 -4.24 -7.07 -6.74
N VAL A 157 -4.02 -8.29 -7.22
CA VAL A 157 -2.66 -8.79 -7.50
C VAL A 157 -1.98 -7.94 -8.56
N ARG A 158 -2.67 -7.61 -9.66
CA ARG A 158 -2.13 -6.75 -10.73
C ARG A 158 -1.78 -5.36 -10.20
N ALA A 159 -2.67 -4.74 -9.41
CA ALA A 159 -2.43 -3.44 -8.79
C ALA A 159 -1.24 -3.48 -7.82
N ALA A 160 -1.12 -4.52 -6.99
CA ALA A 160 0.00 -4.70 -6.09
C ALA A 160 1.33 -4.85 -6.85
N TYR A 161 1.35 -5.59 -7.97
CA TYR A 161 2.53 -5.71 -8.82
C TYR A 161 2.93 -4.36 -9.43
N ARG A 162 1.96 -3.57 -9.93
CA ARG A 162 2.21 -2.20 -10.42
C ARG A 162 2.79 -1.32 -9.32
N LEU A 163 2.14 -1.31 -8.14
CA LEU A 163 2.54 -0.51 -7.00
C LEU A 163 3.97 -0.79 -6.53
N LEU A 164 4.38 -2.07 -6.55
CA LEU A 164 5.70 -2.51 -6.13
C LEU A 164 6.74 -2.47 -7.26
N GLY A 165 6.34 -2.10 -8.48
CA GLY A 165 7.18 -2.13 -9.67
C GLY A 165 7.72 -3.54 -9.96
N LEU A 166 6.87 -4.57 -9.81
CA LEU A 166 7.26 -5.96 -10.02
C LEU A 166 6.89 -6.43 -11.42
N VAL A 167 7.77 -7.23 -12.01
CA VAL A 167 7.54 -7.94 -13.26
C VAL A 167 7.88 -9.42 -13.10
N THR A 168 7.14 -10.27 -13.79
CA THR A 168 7.40 -11.72 -13.80
C THR A 168 8.04 -12.11 -15.13
N PHE A 169 9.11 -12.89 -15.07
CA PHE A 169 9.69 -13.53 -16.25
C PHE A 169 9.79 -15.03 -16.05
N PHE A 170 9.88 -15.76 -17.15
CA PHE A 170 9.94 -17.20 -17.14
C PHE A 170 11.30 -17.70 -17.63
N THR A 171 11.83 -18.71 -16.96
CA THR A 171 12.94 -19.54 -17.47
C THR A 171 12.41 -20.92 -17.81
N ALA A 172 12.76 -21.41 -19.01
CA ALA A 172 12.34 -22.72 -19.45
C ALA A 172 13.55 -23.58 -19.82
N LYS A 173 13.50 -24.86 -19.43
CA LYS A 173 14.39 -25.95 -19.85
C LYS A 173 13.50 -27.09 -20.39
N GLU A 174 14.10 -28.11 -21.00
CA GLU A 174 13.35 -29.21 -21.61
C GLU A 174 12.30 -29.87 -20.69
N LYS A 175 12.52 -29.86 -19.38
CA LYS A 175 11.67 -30.53 -18.39
C LYS A 175 11.12 -29.62 -17.29
N GLU A 176 11.42 -28.34 -17.33
CA GLU A 176 11.08 -27.44 -16.24
C GLU A 176 10.86 -26.01 -16.76
N ALA A 177 9.76 -25.40 -16.32
CA ALA A 177 9.53 -23.96 -16.47
C ALA A 177 9.35 -23.36 -15.07
N ARG A 178 10.01 -22.22 -14.82
CA ARG A 178 9.91 -21.48 -13.57
C ARG A 178 9.55 -20.03 -13.82
N ALA A 179 8.66 -19.50 -13.01
CA ALA A 179 8.37 -18.08 -12.94
C ALA A 179 9.23 -17.42 -11.85
N TRP A 180 9.71 -16.23 -12.14
CA TRP A 180 10.54 -15.42 -11.24
C TRP A 180 10.00 -14.01 -11.21
N THR A 181 9.91 -13.44 -10.02
CA THR A 181 9.47 -12.06 -9.84
C THR A 181 10.68 -11.19 -9.50
N VAL A 182 10.84 -10.09 -10.24
CA VAL A 182 11.90 -9.10 -10.04
C VAL A 182 11.33 -7.69 -10.10
N ARG A 183 12.09 -6.70 -9.64
CA ARG A 183 11.70 -5.30 -9.85
C ARG A 183 11.90 -4.91 -11.31
N GLU A 184 10.99 -4.10 -11.83
CA GLU A 184 11.10 -3.48 -13.15
C GLU A 184 12.44 -2.74 -13.30
N GLY A 185 13.07 -2.84 -14.45
CA GLY A 185 14.41 -2.29 -14.70
C GLY A 185 15.56 -3.12 -14.15
N SER A 186 15.31 -4.27 -13.49
CA SER A 186 16.38 -5.19 -13.07
C SER A 186 17.11 -5.77 -14.28
N THR A 187 18.44 -5.83 -14.19
CA THR A 187 19.25 -6.51 -15.21
C THR A 187 19.20 -8.03 -15.03
N VAL A 188 19.48 -8.78 -16.10
CA VAL A 188 19.56 -10.26 -16.07
C VAL A 188 20.49 -10.76 -14.96
N ARG A 189 21.59 -10.03 -14.71
CA ARG A 189 22.57 -10.37 -13.65
C ARG A 189 22.01 -10.20 -12.23
N GLN A 190 21.05 -9.29 -12.04
CA GLN A 190 20.38 -9.07 -10.75
C GLN A 190 19.21 -10.05 -10.54
N ALA A 191 18.71 -10.63 -11.63
CA ALA A 191 17.61 -11.58 -11.62
C ALA A 191 18.06 -13.06 -11.52
N ALA A 192 19.36 -13.34 -11.69
CA ALA A 192 19.99 -14.65 -11.60
C ALA A 192 20.63 -14.89 -10.23
#